data_ba059216e268fd166ce28a3699c05a80
#
_entry.id   ba059216e268fd166ce28a3699c05a80
#
_cell.length_a   1.000
_cell.length_b   1.000
_cell.length_c   1.000
_cell.angle_alpha   90.00
_cell.angle_beta   90.00
_cell.angle_gamma   90.00
#
_symmetry.space_group_name_H-M   'P 1'
#
loop_
_entity.id
_entity.type
_entity.pdbx_description
1 polymer ?
#
loop_
_entity_poly.entity_id
_entity_poly.type
_entity_poly.pdbx_seq_one_letter_code
_entity_poly.pdbx_strand_id
1 'polypeptide(L)'
;DGFGLALKDINYDVSNEELLMLSDIHANQSPSAKFAIQTAIYDVLSKANNKSISEYINLNSEKKININSILHDNCTIDPKDAKILKVKIHNNNIYDIRETIEKILKNYPSDIKLRVDFNGSLDLPKSIRIAHELEQYNIDYLEQPLPPQNLNDSYELRMNSSIPIAIDEFLTDYFSAEKIIEESAADVLIIK
;
A
#
# COMPACT_ATOMS: atom_id res chain seq x y z
N ASP A 1 -4.21 26.49 -6.43
CA ASP A 1 -5.15 27.54 -6.88
C ASP A 1 -5.55 27.48 -8.35
N GLY A 2 -4.72 26.96 -9.28
CA GLY A 2 -5.05 26.88 -10.69
C GLY A 2 -6.33 26.07 -10.99
N PHE A 3 -6.53 24.94 -10.31
CA PHE A 3 -7.72 24.12 -10.49
C PHE A 3 -9.01 24.85 -10.04
N GLY A 4 -8.96 25.52 -8.89
CA GLY A 4 -10.09 26.31 -8.39
C GLY A 4 -10.44 27.52 -9.27
N LEU A 5 -9.46 28.11 -9.93
CA LEU A 5 -9.69 29.19 -10.91
C LEU A 5 -10.30 28.62 -12.21
N ALA A 6 -9.78 27.48 -12.69
CA ALA A 6 -10.34 26.81 -13.87
C ALA A 6 -11.82 26.42 -13.67
N LEU A 7 -12.20 25.94 -12.46
CA LEU A 7 -13.59 25.59 -12.16
C LEU A 7 -14.55 26.79 -12.18
N LYS A 8 -14.06 28.02 -11.93
CA LYS A 8 -14.91 29.23 -11.96
C LYS A 8 -15.38 29.61 -13.36
N ASP A 9 -14.65 29.22 -14.37
CA ASP A 9 -14.91 29.54 -15.78
C ASP A 9 -15.67 28.43 -16.51
N ILE A 10 -16.00 27.34 -15.80
CA ILE A 10 -16.70 26.18 -16.37
C ILE A 10 -18.20 26.44 -16.39
N ASN A 11 -18.80 26.40 -17.60
CA ASN A 11 -20.25 26.29 -17.77
C ASN A 11 -20.72 24.89 -17.35
N TYR A 12 -21.98 24.75 -16.92
CA TYR A 12 -22.59 23.54 -16.36
C TYR A 12 -22.61 22.31 -17.29
N ASP A 13 -22.13 22.41 -18.54
CA ASP A 13 -22.13 21.36 -19.54
C ASP A 13 -20.76 20.66 -19.71
N VAL A 14 -19.90 20.67 -18.68
CA VAL A 14 -18.58 20.00 -18.72
C VAL A 14 -18.76 18.50 -18.52
N SER A 15 -18.17 17.72 -19.40
CA SER A 15 -18.15 16.27 -19.25
C SER A 15 -17.27 15.80 -18.06
N ASN A 16 -17.55 14.60 -17.55
CA ASN A 16 -16.76 14.00 -16.48
C ASN A 16 -15.28 13.83 -16.86
N GLU A 17 -15.03 13.55 -18.14
CA GLU A 17 -13.67 13.40 -18.69
C GLU A 17 -12.92 14.73 -18.68
N GLU A 18 -13.60 15.83 -19.04
CA GLU A 18 -13.01 17.18 -19.00
C GLU A 18 -12.68 17.61 -17.57
N LEU A 19 -13.51 17.29 -16.58
CA LEU A 19 -13.20 17.56 -15.16
C LEU A 19 -11.94 16.82 -14.71
N LEU A 20 -11.77 15.55 -15.09
CA LEU A 20 -10.57 14.78 -14.79
C LEU A 20 -9.34 15.31 -15.50
N MET A 21 -9.47 15.70 -16.77
CA MET A 21 -8.39 16.36 -17.54
C MET A 21 -7.93 17.67 -16.89
N LEU A 22 -8.84 18.49 -16.37
CA LEU A 22 -8.48 19.70 -15.64
C LEU A 22 -7.64 19.40 -14.41
N SER A 23 -7.91 18.30 -13.70
CA SER A 23 -7.07 17.87 -12.58
C SER A 23 -5.67 17.48 -13.04
N ASP A 24 -5.54 16.82 -14.18
CA ASP A 24 -4.26 16.44 -14.77
C ASP A 24 -3.43 17.67 -15.18
N ILE A 25 -4.07 18.67 -15.79
CA ILE A 25 -3.40 19.90 -16.23
C ILE A 25 -2.91 20.73 -15.03
N HIS A 26 -3.75 20.90 -14.02
CA HIS A 26 -3.48 21.85 -12.94
C HIS A 26 -2.80 21.25 -11.71
N ALA A 27 -2.75 19.95 -11.57
CA ALA A 27 -2.16 19.25 -10.43
C ALA A 27 -1.11 18.19 -10.80
N ASN A 28 -0.62 18.14 -12.04
CA ASN A 28 0.34 17.15 -12.52
C ASN A 28 1.69 17.17 -11.75
N GLN A 29 2.09 18.33 -11.21
CA GLN A 29 3.32 18.48 -10.43
C GLN A 29 3.16 18.09 -8.96
N SER A 30 1.96 17.76 -8.52
CA SER A 30 1.66 17.38 -7.13
C SER A 30 0.73 16.16 -7.10
N PRO A 31 1.28 14.94 -7.06
CA PRO A 31 0.47 13.71 -7.01
C PRO A 31 -0.58 13.70 -5.91
N SER A 32 -0.25 14.22 -4.73
CA SER A 32 -1.19 14.30 -3.60
C SER A 32 -2.35 15.28 -3.88
N ALA A 33 -2.07 16.42 -4.50
CA ALA A 33 -3.11 17.37 -4.89
C ALA A 33 -4.01 16.79 -5.99
N LYS A 34 -3.41 16.14 -6.99
CA LYS A 34 -4.13 15.44 -8.06
C LYS A 34 -5.06 14.37 -7.48
N PHE A 35 -4.54 13.53 -6.59
CA PHE A 35 -5.33 12.49 -5.92
C PHE A 35 -6.51 13.07 -5.14
N ALA A 36 -6.29 14.14 -4.36
CA ALA A 36 -7.35 14.78 -3.60
C ALA A 36 -8.47 15.35 -4.50
N ILE A 37 -8.09 16.03 -5.60
CA ILE A 37 -9.03 16.60 -6.56
C ILE A 37 -9.81 15.50 -7.28
N GLN A 38 -9.13 14.49 -7.80
CA GLN A 38 -9.78 13.37 -8.51
C GLN A 38 -10.71 12.59 -7.59
N THR A 39 -10.29 12.33 -6.34
CA THR A 39 -11.16 11.68 -5.35
C THR A 39 -12.43 12.48 -5.10
N ALA A 40 -12.32 13.81 -4.97
CA ALA A 40 -13.50 14.67 -4.79
C ALA A 40 -14.43 14.64 -6.02
N ILE A 41 -13.88 14.63 -7.23
CA ILE A 41 -14.66 14.51 -8.48
C ILE A 41 -15.38 13.15 -8.49
N TYR A 42 -14.68 12.04 -8.26
CA TYR A 42 -15.29 10.72 -8.22
C TYR A 42 -16.36 10.58 -7.12
N ASP A 43 -16.14 11.21 -5.96
CA ASP A 43 -17.13 11.20 -4.88
C ASP A 43 -18.44 11.88 -5.30
N VAL A 44 -18.36 13.04 -5.94
CA VAL A 44 -19.55 13.76 -6.46
C VAL A 44 -20.25 12.92 -7.54
N LEU A 45 -19.50 12.42 -8.53
CA LEU A 45 -20.04 11.66 -9.65
C LEU A 45 -20.69 10.34 -9.20
N SER A 46 -20.05 9.64 -8.28
CA SER A 46 -20.59 8.39 -7.73
C SER A 46 -21.90 8.63 -6.95
N LYS A 47 -21.94 9.66 -6.12
CA LYS A 47 -23.14 10.05 -5.37
C LYS A 47 -24.29 10.48 -6.29
N ALA A 48 -23.99 11.25 -7.34
CA ALA A 48 -24.98 11.63 -8.36
C ALA A 48 -25.60 10.41 -9.07
N ASN A 49 -24.86 9.30 -9.15
CA ASN A 49 -25.31 8.04 -9.74
C ASN A 49 -25.82 7.02 -8.70
N ASN A 50 -25.97 7.40 -7.43
CA ASN A 50 -26.36 6.51 -6.33
C ASN A 50 -25.46 5.27 -6.18
N LYS A 51 -24.15 5.45 -6.37
CA LYS A 51 -23.14 4.38 -6.26
C LYS A 51 -22.05 4.76 -5.27
N SER A 52 -21.35 3.78 -4.74
CA SER A 52 -20.04 4.01 -4.12
C SER A 52 -18.99 4.36 -5.18
N ILE A 53 -17.89 5.00 -4.80
CA ILE A 53 -16.79 5.31 -5.73
C ILE A 53 -16.29 4.03 -6.41
N SER A 54 -16.10 2.96 -5.64
CA SER A 54 -15.64 1.68 -6.18
C SER A 54 -16.61 1.09 -7.23
N GLU A 55 -17.91 1.11 -6.97
CA GLU A 55 -18.92 0.65 -7.94
C GLU A 55 -19.05 1.57 -9.14
N TYR A 56 -18.77 2.87 -8.99
CA TYR A 56 -18.77 3.82 -10.09
C TYR A 56 -17.59 3.58 -11.04
N ILE A 57 -16.40 3.30 -10.50
CA ILE A 57 -15.19 3.02 -11.28
C ILE A 57 -15.25 1.62 -11.90
N ASN A 58 -15.68 0.60 -11.10
CA ASN A 58 -15.77 -0.77 -11.56
C ASN A 58 -16.98 -1.47 -10.91
N LEU A 59 -17.95 -1.86 -11.72
CA LEU A 59 -19.16 -2.57 -11.25
C LEU A 59 -18.86 -3.92 -10.57
N ASN A 60 -17.72 -4.52 -10.88
CA ASN A 60 -17.25 -5.77 -10.29
C ASN A 60 -16.29 -5.56 -9.10
N SER A 61 -16.25 -4.35 -8.56
CA SER A 61 -15.39 -4.07 -7.40
C SER A 61 -15.78 -4.88 -6.17
N GLU A 62 -14.78 -5.33 -5.43
CA GLU A 62 -14.99 -6.03 -4.16
C GLU A 62 -15.65 -5.10 -3.13
N LYS A 63 -16.69 -5.61 -2.49
CA LYS A 63 -17.45 -4.84 -1.48
C LYS A 63 -16.74 -4.76 -0.12
N LYS A 64 -15.80 -5.67 0.12
CA LYS A 64 -15.06 -5.77 1.38
C LYS A 64 -13.61 -6.13 1.09
N ILE A 65 -12.70 -5.42 1.72
CA ILE A 65 -11.27 -5.73 1.73
C ILE A 65 -10.79 -5.88 3.16
N ASN A 66 -9.79 -6.73 3.37
CA ASN A 66 -9.14 -6.86 4.66
C ASN A 66 -8.23 -5.66 4.91
N ILE A 67 -8.45 -4.97 6.01
CA ILE A 67 -7.58 -3.89 6.47
C ILE A 67 -6.72 -4.38 7.63
N ASN A 68 -5.56 -3.78 7.80
CA ASN A 68 -4.71 -4.02 8.96
C ASN A 68 -4.88 -2.91 10.00
N SER A 69 -4.68 -3.28 11.24
CA SER A 69 -4.43 -2.33 12.33
C SER A 69 -2.93 -2.07 12.43
N ILE A 70 -2.54 -0.81 12.67
CA ILE A 70 -1.13 -0.43 12.81
C ILE A 70 -0.76 -0.48 14.30
N LEU A 71 0.28 -1.25 14.62
CA LEU A 71 0.86 -1.28 15.95
C LEU A 71 1.81 -0.09 16.11
N HIS A 72 1.44 0.85 16.96
CA HIS A 72 2.33 1.92 17.42
C HIS A 72 2.69 1.67 18.88
N ASP A 73 3.86 2.14 19.32
CA ASP A 73 4.40 1.94 20.69
C ASP A 73 3.45 2.33 21.83
N ASN A 74 2.46 3.19 21.55
CA ASN A 74 1.50 3.69 22.53
C ASN A 74 0.04 3.31 22.21
N CYS A 75 -0.22 2.47 21.22
CA CYS A 75 -1.58 2.11 20.82
C CYS A 75 -1.83 0.63 21.10
N THR A 76 -2.61 0.35 22.12
CA THR A 76 -3.14 -0.99 22.38
C THR A 76 -4.43 -1.16 21.58
N ILE A 77 -4.36 -1.95 20.52
CA ILE A 77 -5.56 -2.42 19.80
C ILE A 77 -6.13 -3.57 20.62
N ASP A 78 -7.45 -3.60 20.81
CA ASP A 78 -8.06 -4.76 21.46
C ASP A 78 -7.71 -6.02 20.66
N PRO A 79 -7.02 -6.99 21.25
CA PRO A 79 -6.63 -8.23 20.57
C PRO A 79 -7.79 -8.96 19.88
N LYS A 80 -9.02 -8.79 20.39
CA LYS A 80 -10.21 -9.46 19.87
C LYS A 80 -10.67 -8.91 18.51
N ASP A 81 -10.33 -7.65 18.23
CA ASP A 81 -10.76 -6.98 17.00
C ASP A 81 -9.69 -7.01 15.89
N ALA A 82 -8.46 -7.36 16.25
CA ALA A 82 -7.36 -7.42 15.30
C ALA A 82 -7.31 -8.77 14.59
N LYS A 83 -7.41 -8.75 13.26
CA LYS A 83 -7.17 -9.92 12.38
C LYS A 83 -5.83 -9.85 11.68
N ILE A 84 -5.41 -8.65 11.34
CA ILE A 84 -4.15 -8.38 10.66
C ILE A 84 -3.49 -7.20 11.36
N LEU A 85 -2.23 -7.35 11.75
CA LEU A 85 -1.42 -6.29 12.33
C LEU A 85 -0.30 -5.90 11.39
N LYS A 86 -0.14 -4.60 11.16
CA LYS A 86 1.06 -4.05 10.51
C LYS A 86 2.07 -3.65 11.58
N VAL A 87 3.28 -4.19 11.44
CA VAL A 87 4.41 -3.99 12.36
C VAL A 87 5.54 -3.32 11.59
N LYS A 88 5.97 -2.13 12.03
CA LYS A 88 7.16 -1.47 11.49
C LYS A 88 8.41 -1.96 12.20
N ILE A 89 9.39 -2.38 11.42
CA ILE A 89 10.67 -2.87 11.93
C ILE A 89 11.76 -1.87 11.53
N HIS A 90 12.34 -1.21 12.52
CA HIS A 90 13.44 -0.26 12.33
C HIS A 90 14.82 -0.88 12.58
N ASN A 91 14.86 -2.10 13.10
CA ASN A 91 16.08 -2.86 13.39
C ASN A 91 16.34 -3.87 12.26
N ASN A 92 17.60 -4.07 11.91
CA ASN A 92 18.02 -5.04 10.90
C ASN A 92 18.73 -6.28 11.50
N ASN A 93 18.70 -6.42 12.83
CA ASN A 93 19.21 -7.59 13.51
C ASN A 93 18.10 -8.66 13.59
N ILE A 94 18.37 -9.84 13.06
CA ILE A 94 17.41 -10.93 12.97
C ILE A 94 16.87 -11.40 14.33
N TYR A 95 17.72 -11.39 15.37
CA TYR A 95 17.31 -11.79 16.73
C TYR A 95 16.33 -10.79 17.32
N ASP A 96 16.57 -9.50 17.15
CA ASP A 96 15.71 -8.44 17.66
C ASP A 96 14.37 -8.40 16.90
N ILE A 97 14.38 -8.66 15.59
CA ILE A 97 13.17 -8.79 14.77
C ILE A 97 12.31 -9.95 15.30
N ARG A 98 12.90 -11.10 15.49
CA ARG A 98 12.23 -12.29 16.01
C ARG A 98 11.66 -12.03 17.42
N GLU A 99 12.46 -11.47 18.33
CA GLU A 99 11.99 -11.12 19.67
C GLU A 99 10.80 -10.16 19.64
N THR A 100 10.83 -9.17 18.75
CA THR A 100 9.72 -8.22 18.55
C THR A 100 8.46 -8.94 18.10
N ILE A 101 8.56 -9.81 17.10
CA ILE A 101 7.42 -10.59 16.59
C ILE A 101 6.87 -11.53 17.67
N GLU A 102 7.72 -12.24 18.40
CA GLU A 102 7.30 -13.13 19.48
C GLU A 102 6.61 -12.38 20.62
N LYS A 103 7.09 -11.19 20.99
CA LYS A 103 6.43 -10.32 21.96
C LYS A 103 5.03 -9.90 21.51
N ILE A 104 4.88 -9.57 20.23
CA ILE A 104 3.57 -9.22 19.66
C ILE A 104 2.64 -10.43 19.74
N LEU A 105 3.07 -11.58 19.23
CA LEU A 105 2.26 -12.79 19.14
C LEU A 105 1.79 -13.31 20.52
N LYS A 106 2.53 -13.03 21.59
CA LYS A 106 2.10 -13.38 22.95
C LYS A 106 0.83 -12.64 23.42
N ASN A 107 0.54 -11.49 22.82
CA ASN A 107 -0.58 -10.63 23.22
C ASN A 107 -1.80 -10.73 22.28
N TYR A 108 -1.70 -11.50 21.20
CA TYR A 108 -2.75 -11.60 20.18
C TYR A 108 -3.14 -13.06 19.92
N PRO A 109 -4.33 -13.31 19.32
CA PRO A 109 -4.74 -14.66 18.93
C PRO A 109 -3.71 -15.35 18.02
N SER A 110 -3.61 -16.68 18.13
CA SER A 110 -2.65 -17.49 17.37
C SER A 110 -2.83 -17.47 15.85
N ASP A 111 -4.01 -17.08 15.39
CA ASP A 111 -4.37 -16.96 13.96
C ASP A 111 -4.16 -15.55 13.40
N ILE A 112 -3.65 -14.62 14.24
CA ILE A 112 -3.34 -13.26 13.78
C ILE A 112 -2.33 -13.29 12.62
N LYS A 113 -2.57 -12.49 11.58
CA LYS A 113 -1.63 -12.28 10.49
C LYS A 113 -0.80 -11.03 10.72
N LEU A 114 0.47 -11.10 10.39
CA LEU A 114 1.38 -9.96 10.47
C LEU A 114 1.78 -9.47 9.09
N ARG A 115 1.76 -8.16 8.88
CA ARG A 115 2.39 -7.45 7.77
C ARG A 115 3.61 -6.75 8.32
N VAL A 116 4.79 -7.11 7.83
CA VAL A 116 6.05 -6.62 8.38
C VAL A 116 6.66 -5.61 7.43
N ASP A 117 6.74 -4.35 7.86
CA ASP A 117 7.21 -3.23 7.07
C ASP A 117 8.64 -2.85 7.46
N PHE A 118 9.56 -2.92 6.51
CA PHE A 118 10.97 -2.61 6.68
C PHE A 118 11.36 -1.24 6.13
N ASN A 119 10.46 -0.53 5.43
CA ASN A 119 10.70 0.77 4.82
C ASN A 119 12.05 0.86 4.04
N GLY A 120 12.40 -0.17 3.29
CA GLY A 120 13.60 -0.21 2.44
C GLY A 120 14.92 -0.29 3.19
N SER A 121 14.95 -0.78 4.41
CA SER A 121 16.12 -0.71 5.29
C SER A 121 17.11 -1.87 5.15
N LEU A 122 16.78 -2.90 4.39
CA LEU A 122 17.57 -4.12 4.28
C LEU A 122 18.32 -4.20 2.94
N ASP A 123 19.43 -4.94 2.92
CA ASP A 123 20.07 -5.43 1.69
C ASP A 123 19.49 -6.80 1.28
N LEU A 124 19.73 -7.23 0.04
CA LEU A 124 19.20 -8.49 -0.49
C LEU A 124 19.60 -9.73 0.34
N PRO A 125 20.87 -9.95 0.70
CA PRO A 125 21.26 -11.12 1.50
C PRO A 125 20.57 -11.17 2.87
N LYS A 126 20.41 -10.01 3.53
CA LYS A 126 19.68 -9.93 4.80
C LYS A 126 18.20 -10.19 4.62
N SER A 127 17.60 -9.61 3.58
CA SER A 127 16.17 -9.79 3.30
C SER A 127 15.82 -11.26 3.10
N ILE A 128 16.63 -12.00 2.33
CA ILE A 128 16.45 -13.44 2.12
C ILE A 128 16.56 -14.20 3.46
N ARG A 129 17.58 -13.91 4.26
CA ARG A 129 17.76 -14.57 5.58
C ARG A 129 16.61 -14.27 6.54
N ILE A 130 16.14 -13.02 6.58
CA ILE A 130 15.01 -12.61 7.41
C ILE A 130 13.72 -13.26 6.92
N ALA A 131 13.48 -13.31 5.60
CA ALA A 131 12.34 -13.99 5.03
C ALA A 131 12.27 -15.46 5.49
N HIS A 132 13.36 -16.21 5.33
CA HIS A 132 13.44 -17.60 5.79
C HIS A 132 13.22 -17.77 7.30
N GLU A 133 13.76 -16.87 8.12
CA GLU A 133 13.55 -16.94 9.57
C GLU A 133 12.08 -16.65 9.95
N LEU A 134 11.41 -15.80 9.19
CA LEU A 134 10.02 -15.43 9.46
C LEU A 134 8.99 -16.42 8.91
N GLU A 135 9.37 -17.39 8.08
CA GLU A 135 8.48 -18.43 7.53
C GLU A 135 7.74 -19.25 8.59
N GLN A 136 8.30 -19.36 9.78
CA GLN A 136 7.69 -20.07 10.90
C GLN A 136 6.48 -19.35 11.52
N TYR A 137 6.27 -18.06 11.17
CA TYR A 137 5.17 -17.23 11.69
C TYR A 137 4.09 -17.00 10.62
N ASN A 138 2.89 -16.62 11.06
CA ASN A 138 1.79 -16.31 10.15
C ASN A 138 1.97 -14.90 9.54
N ILE A 139 2.90 -14.76 8.60
CA ILE A 139 3.20 -13.50 7.91
C ILE A 139 2.36 -13.42 6.63
N ASP A 140 1.62 -12.32 6.47
CA ASP A 140 0.82 -12.04 5.28
C ASP A 140 1.71 -11.59 4.11
N TYR A 141 2.65 -10.68 4.38
CA TYR A 141 3.71 -10.25 3.47
C TYR A 141 4.81 -9.45 4.18
N LEU A 142 5.97 -9.34 3.51
CA LEU A 142 7.03 -8.39 3.87
C LEU A 142 6.90 -7.15 2.99
N GLU A 143 6.68 -5.98 3.62
CA GLU A 143 6.50 -4.71 2.92
C GLU A 143 7.84 -4.00 2.78
N GLN A 144 8.18 -3.64 1.56
CA GLN A 144 9.37 -2.89 1.16
C GLN A 144 10.63 -3.29 1.94
N PRO A 145 11.09 -4.56 1.87
CA PRO A 145 12.31 -4.97 2.57
C PRO A 145 13.54 -4.25 2.03
N LEU A 146 13.60 -4.08 0.70
CA LEU A 146 14.73 -3.52 -0.02
C LEU A 146 14.52 -2.05 -0.39
N PRO A 147 15.61 -1.28 -0.53
CA PRO A 147 15.54 0.08 -1.07
C PRO A 147 14.81 0.12 -2.43
N PRO A 148 14.00 1.16 -2.70
CA PRO A 148 13.10 1.17 -3.86
C PRO A 148 13.80 1.33 -5.21
N GLN A 149 15.14 1.49 -5.27
CA GLN A 149 15.86 1.77 -6.51
C GLN A 149 16.15 0.53 -7.37
N ASN A 150 16.02 -0.69 -6.82
CA ASN A 150 16.45 -1.90 -7.50
C ASN A 150 15.35 -2.97 -7.51
N LEU A 151 14.58 -3.03 -8.59
CA LEU A 151 13.53 -4.03 -8.78
C LEU A 151 14.10 -5.44 -9.04
N ASN A 152 15.30 -5.55 -9.60
CA ASN A 152 15.93 -6.86 -9.81
C ASN A 152 16.21 -7.56 -8.47
N ASP A 153 16.69 -6.84 -7.47
CA ASP A 153 16.87 -7.43 -6.13
C ASP A 153 15.53 -7.81 -5.49
N SER A 154 14.46 -7.04 -5.77
CA SER A 154 13.11 -7.39 -5.32
C SER A 154 12.60 -8.66 -5.98
N TYR A 155 12.83 -8.86 -7.28
CA TYR A 155 12.56 -10.09 -7.99
C TYR A 155 13.34 -11.27 -7.38
N GLU A 156 14.66 -11.11 -7.17
CA GLU A 156 15.51 -12.14 -6.56
C GLU A 156 15.03 -12.50 -5.15
N LEU A 157 14.66 -11.52 -4.33
CA LEU A 157 14.09 -11.76 -3.01
C LEU A 157 12.79 -12.56 -3.11
N ARG A 158 11.88 -12.14 -4.00
CA ARG A 158 10.60 -12.80 -4.22
C ARG A 158 10.77 -14.26 -4.63
N MET A 159 11.74 -14.55 -5.50
CA MET A 159 12.04 -15.92 -5.95
C MET A 159 12.67 -16.78 -4.86
N ASN A 160 13.26 -16.18 -3.82
CA ASN A 160 13.91 -16.87 -2.71
C ASN A 160 13.11 -16.77 -1.39
N SER A 161 11.86 -16.36 -1.43
CA SER A 161 10.98 -16.22 -0.25
C SER A 161 9.69 -17.00 -0.45
N SER A 162 9.25 -17.75 0.55
CA SER A 162 7.90 -18.31 0.60
C SER A 162 6.85 -17.30 1.12
N ILE A 163 7.32 -16.22 1.77
CA ILE A 163 6.47 -15.11 2.21
C ILE A 163 6.32 -14.14 1.05
N PRO A 164 5.08 -13.70 0.72
CA PRO A 164 4.84 -12.72 -0.32
C PRO A 164 5.60 -11.41 -0.08
N ILE A 165 6.09 -10.79 -1.15
CA ILE A 165 6.80 -9.51 -1.11
C ILE A 165 5.86 -8.40 -1.57
N ALA A 166 5.76 -7.33 -0.77
CA ALA A 166 4.97 -6.14 -1.09
C ALA A 166 5.90 -4.96 -1.38
N ILE A 167 5.55 -4.18 -2.40
CA ILE A 167 6.26 -2.93 -2.75
C ILE A 167 5.37 -1.74 -2.42
N ASP A 168 5.94 -0.77 -1.70
CA ASP A 168 5.34 0.50 -1.29
C ASP A 168 6.05 1.71 -1.91
N GLU A 169 7.26 2.03 -1.46
CA GLU A 169 7.93 3.29 -1.78
C GLU A 169 8.33 3.43 -3.25
N PHE A 170 8.47 2.34 -4.00
CA PHE A 170 8.69 2.41 -5.44
C PHE A 170 7.41 2.67 -6.23
N LEU A 171 6.25 2.32 -5.68
CA LEU A 171 4.94 2.48 -6.32
C LEU A 171 4.45 3.93 -6.20
N THR A 172 4.82 4.79 -7.15
CA THR A 172 4.50 6.22 -7.13
C THR A 172 3.42 6.63 -8.15
N ASP A 173 3.25 5.84 -9.20
CA ASP A 173 2.35 6.13 -10.32
C ASP A 173 2.05 4.86 -11.13
N TYR A 174 1.28 5.04 -12.21
CA TYR A 174 0.91 3.94 -13.11
C TYR A 174 2.14 3.28 -13.77
N PHE A 175 3.13 4.06 -14.21
CA PHE A 175 4.31 3.52 -14.90
C PHE A 175 5.19 2.70 -13.96
N SER A 176 5.33 3.13 -12.72
CA SER A 176 6.03 2.34 -11.69
C SER A 176 5.29 1.03 -11.39
N ALA A 177 3.95 1.04 -11.39
CA ALA A 177 3.15 -0.18 -11.24
C ALA A 177 3.36 -1.15 -12.42
N GLU A 178 3.29 -0.67 -13.67
CA GLU A 178 3.58 -1.49 -14.85
C GLU A 178 4.98 -2.12 -14.76
N LYS A 179 5.98 -1.34 -14.41
CA LYS A 179 7.36 -1.81 -14.30
C LYS A 179 7.52 -2.89 -13.22
N ILE A 180 6.88 -2.75 -12.05
CA ILE A 180 6.90 -3.77 -11.01
C ILE A 180 6.31 -5.09 -11.53
N ILE A 181 5.20 -5.01 -12.27
CA ILE A 181 4.50 -6.17 -12.83
C ILE A 181 5.35 -6.85 -13.93
N GLU A 182 5.87 -6.06 -14.88
CA GLU A 182 6.71 -6.56 -15.97
C GLU A 182 7.95 -7.28 -15.46
N GLU A 183 8.62 -6.73 -14.45
CA GLU A 183 9.79 -7.32 -13.82
C GLU A 183 9.43 -8.41 -12.78
N SER A 184 8.14 -8.67 -12.56
CA SER A 184 7.67 -9.63 -11.54
C SER A 184 8.29 -9.41 -10.16
N ALA A 185 8.50 -8.15 -9.79
CA ALA A 185 9.27 -7.76 -8.61
C ALA A 185 8.49 -7.83 -7.29
N ALA A 186 7.17 -8.02 -7.33
CA ALA A 186 6.33 -8.11 -6.14
C ALA A 186 5.14 -9.05 -6.32
N ASP A 187 4.58 -9.51 -5.20
CA ASP A 187 3.31 -10.23 -5.11
C ASP A 187 2.15 -9.29 -4.75
N VAL A 188 2.47 -8.18 -4.06
CA VAL A 188 1.50 -7.22 -3.54
C VAL A 188 1.95 -5.79 -3.85
N LEU A 189 1.03 -4.95 -4.30
CA LEU A 189 1.22 -3.51 -4.50
C LEU A 189 0.51 -2.73 -3.39
N ILE A 190 1.23 -1.87 -2.68
CA ILE A 190 0.66 -1.01 -1.63
C ILE A 190 0.20 0.30 -2.28
N ILE A 191 -1.10 0.41 -2.51
CA ILE A 191 -1.71 1.58 -3.13
C ILE A 191 -2.12 2.59 -2.05
N LYS A 192 -1.72 3.83 -2.23
CA LYS A 192 -2.02 4.97 -1.33
C LYS A 192 -2.90 5.98 -2.00
#